data_4ffdfbebbeda3a692aca38f3eaf79fb2
#
_entry.id   4ffdfbebbeda3a692aca38f3eaf79fb2
#
_cell.length_a   1.000
_cell.length_b   1.000
_cell.length_c   1.000
_cell.angle_alpha   90.00
_cell.angle_beta   90.00
_cell.angle_gamma   90.00
#
_symmetry.space_group_name_H-M   'P 1'
#
loop_
_entity.id
_entity.type
_entity.pdbx_description
1 polymer ?
#
loop_
_entity_poly.entity_id
_entity_poly.type
_entity_poly.pdbx_seq_one_letter_code
_entity_poly.pdbx_strand_id
1 'polypeptide(L)'
;MCIRDRHCYACPWAITICPIGLAQNLIVFGTVPYFWIGMIVAYGLAAGRGFCGWFCPFGTLNDLLSFRKVKIHRVASFSKFVILGGTLLAAWAFADTMFCKLCPVASLEASIPYVFLGVARVNRPFLVHMGTLAVTLAGMVLIARFWCRYLCPMGALLSLFNRASALQLNLNESLCTQCTACASACPMGIQPHTEHDDHNCIKCGRCVDGCHLGALTFRLRRLRRR
;
A
#
# COMPACT_ATOMS: atom_id res chain seq x y z
N MET A 1 3.77 -26.72 21.17
CA MET A 1 3.84 -26.28 19.76
C MET A 1 3.92 -24.76 19.76
N CYS A 2 5.09 -24.18 19.49
CA CYS A 2 5.25 -22.73 19.56
C CYS A 2 4.48 -22.09 18.42
N ILE A 3 3.47 -21.30 18.76
CA ILE A 3 2.74 -20.37 17.88
C ILE A 3 3.72 -19.46 17.09
N ARG A 4 4.95 -19.37 17.56
CA ARG A 4 6.04 -18.52 17.09
C ARG A 4 6.58 -18.83 15.69
N ASP A 5 6.43 -20.04 15.18
CA ASP A 5 7.04 -20.47 13.90
C ASP A 5 6.08 -20.38 12.70
N ARG A 6 4.77 -20.23 12.94
CA ARG A 6 3.74 -20.15 11.88
C ARG A 6 3.23 -18.75 11.62
N HIS A 7 3.48 -17.78 12.50
CA HIS A 7 3.05 -16.42 12.32
C HIS A 7 4.23 -15.55 11.90
N CYS A 8 4.06 -14.86 10.81
CA CYS A 8 4.88 -13.77 10.28
C CYS A 8 5.98 -13.35 11.26
N TYR A 9 7.09 -13.97 11.24
CA TYR A 9 8.27 -13.80 12.08
C TYR A 9 8.11 -12.73 13.18
N ALA A 10 7.12 -12.95 14.06
CA ALA A 10 6.75 -12.11 15.19
C ALA A 10 6.20 -10.71 14.88
N CYS A 11 5.70 -10.42 13.69
CA CYS A 11 4.99 -9.17 13.46
C CYS A 11 3.58 -9.22 14.10
N PRO A 12 3.31 -8.48 15.20
CA PRO A 12 2.01 -8.50 15.86
C PRO A 12 0.89 -7.97 14.97
N TRP A 13 1.23 -7.11 14.03
CA TRP A 13 0.29 -6.51 13.09
C TRP A 13 -0.24 -7.48 12.04
N ALA A 14 0.48 -8.57 11.75
CA ALA A 14 0.06 -9.56 10.77
C ALA A 14 -1.21 -10.32 11.17
N ILE A 15 -1.51 -10.37 12.46
CA ILE A 15 -2.69 -11.05 13.00
C ILE A 15 -3.80 -10.07 13.32
N THR A 16 -3.45 -8.81 13.64
CA THR A 16 -4.39 -7.84 14.20
C THR A 16 -4.84 -6.78 13.21
N ILE A 17 -3.94 -6.21 12.43
CA ILE A 17 -4.22 -5.00 11.63
C ILE A 17 -3.87 -5.17 10.16
N CYS A 18 -2.83 -5.96 9.82
CA CYS A 18 -2.39 -6.09 8.43
C CYS A 18 -3.36 -6.95 7.60
N PRO A 19 -4.08 -6.39 6.60
CA PRO A 19 -5.02 -7.16 5.80
C PRO A 19 -4.40 -8.31 5.03
N ILE A 20 -3.12 -8.17 4.63
CA ILE A 20 -2.42 -9.21 3.87
C ILE A 20 -1.97 -10.35 4.77
N GLY A 21 -1.44 -10.03 5.98
CA GLY A 21 -1.13 -11.05 6.97
C GLY A 21 -2.38 -11.85 7.35
N LEU A 22 -3.48 -11.15 7.57
CA LEU A 22 -4.75 -11.77 7.89
C LEU A 22 -5.29 -12.64 6.76
N ALA A 23 -5.24 -12.17 5.50
CA ALA A 23 -5.67 -12.95 4.35
C ALA A 23 -4.86 -14.25 4.18
N GLN A 24 -3.55 -14.21 4.41
CA GLN A 24 -2.71 -15.42 4.41
C GLN A 24 -3.07 -16.36 5.56
N ASN A 25 -3.24 -15.82 6.78
CA ASN A 25 -3.65 -16.62 7.93
C ASN A 25 -5.02 -17.29 7.72
N LEU A 26 -5.96 -16.60 7.09
CA LEU A 26 -7.28 -17.11 6.74
C LEU A 26 -7.18 -18.35 5.85
N ILE A 27 -6.31 -18.30 4.84
CA ILE A 27 -6.07 -19.44 3.95
C ILE A 27 -5.41 -20.59 4.69
N VAL A 28 -4.44 -20.30 5.55
CA VAL A 28 -3.67 -21.33 6.29
C VAL A 28 -4.53 -22.04 7.35
N PHE A 29 -5.39 -21.31 8.06
CA PHE A 29 -6.19 -21.85 9.16
C PHE A 29 -7.61 -22.23 8.76
N GLY A 30 -8.06 -21.87 7.57
CA GLY A 30 -9.41 -22.15 7.09
C GLY A 30 -10.52 -21.43 7.85
N THR A 31 -10.20 -20.42 8.66
CA THR A 31 -11.17 -19.63 9.43
C THR A 31 -11.47 -18.32 8.75
N VAL A 32 -12.73 -17.94 8.63
CA VAL A 32 -13.13 -16.69 7.97
C VAL A 32 -13.37 -15.59 8.99
N PRO A 33 -12.47 -14.61 9.15
CA PRO A 33 -12.66 -13.50 10.07
C PRO A 33 -13.59 -12.45 9.47
N TYR A 34 -14.89 -12.68 9.51
CA TYR A 34 -15.93 -11.80 8.94
C TYR A 34 -15.79 -10.35 9.38
N PHE A 35 -15.43 -10.12 10.65
CA PHE A 35 -15.21 -8.78 11.19
C PHE A 35 -14.14 -7.99 10.40
N TRP A 36 -13.00 -8.63 10.10
CA TRP A 36 -11.90 -7.99 9.37
C TRP A 36 -12.23 -7.75 7.91
N ILE A 37 -12.93 -8.68 7.27
CA ILE A 37 -13.43 -8.49 5.91
C ILE A 37 -14.35 -7.28 5.88
N GLY A 38 -15.28 -7.18 6.85
CA GLY A 38 -16.17 -6.04 6.99
C GLY A 38 -15.41 -4.73 7.17
N MET A 39 -14.38 -4.69 8.02
CA MET A 39 -13.52 -3.51 8.21
C MET A 39 -12.78 -3.10 6.95
N ILE A 40 -12.18 -4.04 6.21
CA ILE A 40 -11.46 -3.75 4.96
C ILE A 40 -12.41 -3.19 3.92
N VAL A 41 -13.59 -3.80 3.78
CA VAL A 41 -14.63 -3.33 2.85
C VAL A 41 -15.13 -1.95 3.25
N ALA A 42 -15.47 -1.74 4.52
CA ALA A 42 -15.95 -0.44 5.03
C ALA A 42 -14.91 0.66 4.80
N TYR A 43 -13.65 0.40 5.18
CA TYR A 43 -12.56 1.34 4.98
C TYR A 43 -12.27 1.58 3.48
N GLY A 44 -12.23 0.50 2.68
CA GLY A 44 -12.01 0.57 1.25
C GLY A 44 -13.09 1.41 0.54
N LEU A 45 -14.35 1.23 0.92
CA LEU A 45 -15.47 2.02 0.40
C LEU A 45 -15.46 3.47 0.91
N ALA A 46 -15.00 3.74 2.13
CA ALA A 46 -14.91 5.10 2.66
C ALA A 46 -13.80 5.90 1.97
N ALA A 47 -12.57 5.41 2.03
CA ALA A 47 -11.37 6.16 1.64
C ALA A 47 -10.55 5.54 0.50
N GLY A 48 -10.82 4.28 0.12
CA GLY A 48 -10.01 3.58 -0.88
C GLY A 48 -8.53 3.49 -0.47
N ARG A 49 -7.63 3.96 -1.31
CA ARG A 49 -6.19 4.04 -1.02
C ARG A 49 -5.77 5.25 -0.17
N GLY A 50 -6.71 6.01 0.41
CA GLY A 50 -6.40 7.16 1.27
C GLY A 50 -5.49 6.81 2.45
N PHE A 51 -5.61 5.60 3.02
CA PHE A 51 -4.69 5.11 4.06
C PHE A 51 -3.23 5.18 3.64
N CYS A 52 -2.91 4.80 2.40
CA CYS A 52 -1.54 4.82 1.89
C CYS A 52 -0.97 6.24 1.76
N GLY A 53 -1.85 7.24 1.64
CA GLY A 53 -1.45 8.64 1.51
C GLY A 53 -1.30 9.37 2.84
N TRP A 54 -2.07 8.99 3.87
CA TRP A 54 -2.23 9.77 5.11
C TRP A 54 -1.73 9.07 6.36
N PHE A 55 -1.99 7.76 6.48
CA PHE A 55 -1.77 7.02 7.73
C PHE A 55 -0.64 5.99 7.68
N CYS A 56 -0.21 5.57 6.49
CA CYS A 56 0.80 4.53 6.38
C CYS A 56 2.19 5.07 6.74
N PRO A 57 2.83 4.62 7.82
CA PRO A 57 4.15 5.11 8.23
C PRO A 57 5.22 4.79 7.18
N PHE A 58 5.10 3.64 6.53
CA PHE A 58 5.99 3.25 5.44
C PHE A 58 5.81 4.11 4.18
N GLY A 59 4.58 4.62 3.94
CA GLY A 59 4.30 5.61 2.91
C GLY A 59 5.00 6.94 3.18
N THR A 60 4.98 7.41 4.43
CA THR A 60 5.67 8.63 4.86
C THR A 60 7.18 8.50 4.73
N LEU A 61 7.74 7.36 5.17
CA LEU A 61 9.16 7.05 4.99
C LEU A 61 9.57 7.07 3.51
N ASN A 62 8.73 6.52 2.65
CA ASN A 62 8.96 6.52 1.21
C ASN A 62 8.98 7.93 0.62
N ASP A 63 8.10 8.82 1.07
CA ASP A 63 8.07 10.21 0.65
C ASP A 63 9.31 10.99 1.13
N LEU A 64 9.80 10.68 2.33
CA LEU A 64 11.00 11.30 2.90
C LEU A 64 12.27 10.89 2.15
N LEU A 65 12.36 9.62 1.73
CA LEU A 65 13.55 9.07 1.07
C LEU A 65 13.57 9.31 -0.44
N SER A 66 12.45 9.65 -1.07
CA SER A 66 12.38 9.79 -2.53
C SER A 66 12.90 11.14 -3.00
N PHE A 67 14.19 11.20 -3.32
CA PHE A 67 14.83 12.39 -3.86
C PHE A 67 14.66 12.52 -5.40
N ARG A 68 14.50 11.43 -6.12
CA ARG A 68 14.35 11.40 -7.58
C ARG A 68 12.98 10.90 -8.00
N LYS A 69 12.31 11.66 -8.88
CA LYS A 69 11.02 11.28 -9.47
C LYS A 69 11.27 10.64 -10.84
N VAL A 70 11.79 9.42 -10.87
CA VAL A 70 11.91 8.69 -12.14
C VAL A 70 10.51 8.23 -12.56
N LYS A 71 10.08 8.67 -13.74
CA LYS A 71 8.81 8.25 -14.36
C LYS A 71 9.01 6.87 -15.01
N ILE A 72 8.61 5.81 -14.34
CA ILE A 72 8.60 4.46 -14.90
C ILE A 72 7.21 4.15 -15.46
N HIS A 73 7.19 3.32 -16.48
CA HIS A 73 6.02 2.98 -17.29
C HIS A 73 4.84 2.46 -16.44
N ARG A 74 3.60 2.80 -16.81
CA ARG A 74 2.34 2.40 -16.13
C ARG A 74 2.15 0.89 -16.04
N VAL A 75 2.58 0.16 -17.07
CA VAL A 75 2.43 -1.31 -17.14
C VAL A 75 3.08 -1.98 -15.92
N ALA A 76 4.20 -1.47 -15.43
CA ALA A 76 4.87 -1.99 -14.24
C ALA A 76 4.01 -1.87 -12.95
N SER A 77 3.02 -0.97 -12.91
CA SER A 77 2.12 -0.84 -11.77
C SER A 77 1.14 -2.01 -11.60
N PHE A 78 1.02 -2.87 -12.62
CA PHE A 78 0.20 -4.08 -12.55
C PHE A 78 0.88 -5.18 -11.74
N SER A 79 2.21 -5.13 -11.56
CA SER A 79 2.99 -6.11 -10.79
C SER A 79 2.45 -6.35 -9.38
N LYS A 80 1.91 -5.32 -8.72
CA LYS A 80 1.30 -5.45 -7.38
C LYS A 80 0.14 -6.44 -7.32
N PHE A 81 -0.65 -6.59 -8.41
CA PHE A 81 -1.74 -7.57 -8.48
C PHE A 81 -1.22 -8.98 -8.68
N VAL A 82 -0.14 -9.13 -9.47
CA VAL A 82 0.56 -10.41 -9.63
C VAL A 82 1.15 -10.84 -8.28
N ILE A 83 1.74 -9.91 -7.53
CA ILE A 83 2.27 -10.18 -6.20
C ILE A 83 1.13 -10.53 -5.23
N LEU A 84 0.01 -9.82 -5.26
CA LEU A 84 -1.16 -10.16 -4.44
C LEU A 84 -1.65 -11.59 -4.73
N GLY A 85 -1.86 -11.94 -5.99
CA GLY A 85 -2.25 -13.29 -6.40
C GLY A 85 -1.21 -14.34 -6.01
N GLY A 86 0.07 -14.05 -6.27
CA GLY A 86 1.18 -14.92 -5.90
C GLY A 86 1.30 -15.15 -4.39
N THR A 87 1.06 -14.12 -3.57
CA THR A 87 1.08 -14.27 -2.09
C THR A 87 -0.04 -15.16 -1.57
N LEU A 88 -1.23 -15.05 -2.15
CA LEU A 88 -2.38 -15.89 -1.77
C LEU A 88 -2.18 -17.34 -2.23
N LEU A 89 -1.69 -17.54 -3.45
CA LEU A 89 -1.34 -18.87 -3.97
C LEU A 89 -0.22 -19.53 -3.16
N ALA A 90 0.84 -18.79 -2.82
CA ALA A 90 1.92 -19.28 -1.99
C ALA A 90 1.43 -19.67 -0.59
N ALA A 91 0.55 -18.86 0.02
CA ALA A 91 -0.04 -19.18 1.32
C ALA A 91 -0.86 -20.47 1.27
N TRP A 92 -1.58 -20.71 0.19
CA TRP A 92 -2.34 -21.94 -0.01
C TRP A 92 -1.44 -23.15 -0.26
N ALA A 93 -0.42 -23.02 -1.13
CA ALA A 93 0.44 -24.13 -1.52
C ALA A 93 1.39 -24.57 -0.40
N PHE A 94 1.93 -23.63 0.36
CA PHE A 94 2.91 -23.91 1.43
C PHE A 94 2.30 -23.94 2.84
N ALA A 95 1.01 -23.63 2.98
CA ALA A 95 0.32 -23.50 4.27
C ALA A 95 1.09 -22.58 5.26
N ASP A 96 1.71 -21.51 4.75
CA ASP A 96 2.56 -20.59 5.50
C ASP A 96 2.45 -19.14 5.00
N THR A 97 2.74 -18.17 5.88
CA THR A 97 2.67 -16.73 5.58
C THR A 97 3.96 -16.23 4.92
N MET A 98 4.24 -16.75 3.70
CA MET A 98 5.50 -16.51 2.99
C MET A 98 5.80 -15.03 2.71
N PHE A 99 4.79 -14.25 2.32
CA PHE A 99 4.99 -12.83 2.03
C PHE A 99 5.43 -12.04 3.26
N CYS A 100 4.89 -12.38 4.44
CA CYS A 100 5.25 -11.70 5.67
C CYS A 100 6.73 -11.87 6.02
N LYS A 101 7.33 -13.00 5.64
CA LYS A 101 8.77 -13.28 5.83
C LYS A 101 9.69 -12.47 4.90
N LEU A 102 9.13 -11.84 3.88
CA LEU A 102 9.85 -10.98 2.93
C LEU A 102 9.44 -9.50 3.03
N CYS A 103 8.49 -9.18 3.92
CA CYS A 103 7.91 -7.85 4.00
C CYS A 103 8.85 -6.84 4.67
N PRO A 104 9.30 -5.77 3.98
CA PRO A 104 10.18 -4.76 4.56
C PRO A 104 9.50 -3.93 5.65
N VAL A 105 8.17 -3.85 5.65
CA VAL A 105 7.40 -3.19 6.71
C VAL A 105 7.54 -3.98 8.01
N ALA A 106 7.43 -5.32 7.95
CA ALA A 106 7.65 -6.19 9.11
C ALA A 106 9.09 -6.11 9.63
N SER A 107 10.05 -5.85 8.75
CA SER A 107 11.45 -5.65 9.16
C SER A 107 11.60 -4.43 10.07
N LEU A 108 10.98 -3.31 9.72
CA LEU A 108 11.04 -2.06 10.49
C LEU A 108 10.24 -2.13 11.79
N GLU A 109 9.02 -2.68 11.72
CA GLU A 109 8.07 -2.61 12.84
C GLU A 109 8.19 -3.78 13.83
N ALA A 110 8.82 -4.87 13.43
CA ALA A 110 8.96 -6.05 14.28
C ALA A 110 10.42 -6.54 14.40
N SER A 111 11.07 -6.88 13.28
CA SER A 111 12.38 -7.55 13.35
C SER A 111 13.45 -6.70 14.03
N ILE A 112 13.53 -5.41 13.71
CA ILE A 112 14.49 -4.50 14.31
C ILE A 112 14.19 -4.30 15.81
N PRO A 113 12.97 -3.87 16.23
CA PRO A 113 12.65 -3.71 17.64
C PRO A 113 12.86 -4.97 18.49
N TYR A 114 12.55 -6.15 17.97
CA TYR A 114 12.70 -7.40 18.72
C TYR A 114 14.16 -7.79 18.96
N VAL A 115 15.05 -7.49 18.02
CA VAL A 115 16.48 -7.69 18.22
C VAL A 115 17.02 -6.69 19.25
N PHE A 116 16.62 -5.42 19.19
CA PHE A 116 17.02 -4.41 20.19
C PHE A 116 16.52 -4.73 21.59
N LEU A 117 15.33 -5.29 21.72
CA LEU A 117 14.77 -5.72 23.01
C LEU A 117 15.32 -7.07 23.49
N GLY A 118 16.23 -7.69 22.76
CA GLY A 118 16.82 -8.99 23.11
C GLY A 118 15.84 -10.19 23.02
N VAL A 119 14.66 -9.98 22.46
CA VAL A 119 13.62 -11.02 22.31
C VAL A 119 13.92 -11.97 21.16
N ALA A 120 14.57 -11.50 20.11
CA ALA A 120 14.94 -12.27 18.95
C ALA A 120 16.45 -12.28 18.73
N ARG A 121 16.96 -13.43 18.27
CA ARG A 121 18.38 -13.55 17.90
C ARG A 121 18.58 -13.26 16.42
N VAL A 122 19.76 -12.75 16.07
CA VAL A 122 20.18 -12.60 14.67
C VAL A 122 20.40 -13.99 14.07
N ASN A 123 19.55 -14.36 13.12
CA ASN A 123 19.58 -15.65 12.42
C ASN A 123 19.32 -15.45 10.92
N ARG A 124 19.35 -16.54 10.14
CA ARG A 124 19.15 -16.46 8.67
C ARG A 124 17.88 -15.72 8.25
N PRO A 125 16.69 -15.94 8.85
CA PRO A 125 15.49 -15.17 8.50
C PRO A 125 15.65 -13.66 8.77
N PHE A 126 16.32 -13.26 9.83
CA PHE A 126 16.61 -11.84 10.11
C PHE A 126 17.46 -11.22 8.98
N LEU A 127 18.48 -11.94 8.50
CA LEU A 127 19.32 -11.45 7.39
C LEU A 127 18.50 -11.29 6.09
N VAL A 128 17.58 -12.20 5.80
CA VAL A 128 16.67 -12.07 4.66
C VAL A 128 15.79 -10.82 4.80
N HIS A 129 15.22 -10.59 5.99
CA HIS A 129 14.43 -9.38 6.27
C HIS A 129 15.24 -8.10 6.07
N MET A 130 16.48 -8.07 6.57
CA MET A 130 17.36 -6.90 6.39
C MET A 130 17.76 -6.71 4.92
N GLY A 131 18.00 -7.78 4.19
CA GLY A 131 18.28 -7.74 2.76
C GLY A 131 17.09 -7.16 1.95
N THR A 132 15.88 -7.66 2.19
CA THR A 132 14.67 -7.13 1.52
C THR A 132 14.40 -5.67 1.89
N LEU A 133 14.63 -5.29 3.14
CA LEU A 133 14.53 -3.90 3.59
C LEU A 133 15.54 -3.02 2.85
N ALA A 134 16.81 -3.42 2.79
CA ALA A 134 17.87 -2.65 2.12
C ALA A 134 17.57 -2.46 0.61
N VAL A 135 17.16 -3.51 -0.08
CA VAL A 135 16.76 -3.43 -1.50
C VAL A 135 15.56 -2.49 -1.69
N THR A 136 14.59 -2.56 -0.78
CA THR A 136 13.41 -1.70 -0.85
C THR A 136 13.77 -0.23 -0.60
N LEU A 137 14.61 0.06 0.40
CA LEU A 137 15.10 1.41 0.67
C LEU A 137 15.89 1.97 -0.51
N ALA A 138 16.76 1.19 -1.12
CA ALA A 138 17.48 1.59 -2.34
C ALA A 138 16.51 1.92 -3.49
N GLY A 139 15.49 1.08 -3.68
CA GLY A 139 14.43 1.33 -4.66
C GLY A 139 13.64 2.62 -4.38
N MET A 140 13.39 2.96 -3.10
CA MET A 140 12.69 4.19 -2.70
C MET A 140 13.49 5.45 -2.98
N VAL A 141 14.82 5.41 -2.86
CA VAL A 141 15.70 6.53 -3.20
C VAL A 141 15.65 6.85 -4.70
N LEU A 142 15.57 5.82 -5.54
CA LEU A 142 15.57 5.95 -6.99
C LEU A 142 14.19 6.30 -7.56
N ILE A 143 13.13 5.74 -7.00
CA ILE A 143 11.77 5.80 -7.53
C ILE A 143 10.78 6.23 -6.44
N ALA A 144 10.07 7.34 -6.69
CA ALA A 144 9.05 7.78 -5.76
C ALA A 144 7.97 6.71 -5.55
N ARG A 145 7.71 6.41 -4.28
CA ARG A 145 6.71 5.43 -3.87
C ARG A 145 6.91 4.03 -4.49
N PHE A 146 8.19 3.60 -4.69
CA PHE A 146 8.56 2.32 -5.30
C PHE A 146 7.77 1.15 -4.73
N TRP A 147 7.83 0.91 -3.43
CA TRP A 147 7.12 -0.19 -2.77
C TRP A 147 5.61 -0.12 -2.97
N CYS A 148 5.02 1.05 -2.68
CA CYS A 148 3.57 1.25 -2.74
C CYS A 148 3.00 1.12 -4.15
N ARG A 149 3.83 1.37 -5.16
CA ARG A 149 3.42 1.38 -6.56
C ARG A 149 3.51 0.01 -7.20
N TYR A 150 4.56 -0.76 -6.90
CA TYR A 150 4.89 -1.98 -7.65
C TYR A 150 4.78 -3.26 -6.83
N LEU A 151 5.06 -3.22 -5.54
CA LEU A 151 5.30 -4.41 -4.73
C LEU A 151 4.26 -4.62 -3.62
N CYS A 152 3.59 -3.58 -3.15
CA CYS A 152 2.70 -3.67 -2.01
C CYS A 152 1.37 -4.36 -2.34
N PRO A 153 1.10 -5.58 -1.84
CA PRO A 153 -0.17 -6.28 -2.09
C PRO A 153 -1.35 -5.62 -1.38
N MET A 154 -1.13 -4.94 -0.24
CA MET A 154 -2.16 -4.13 0.39
C MET A 154 -2.58 -2.97 -0.51
N GLY A 155 -1.61 -2.32 -1.18
CA GLY A 155 -1.90 -1.30 -2.17
C GLY A 155 -2.70 -1.82 -3.35
N ALA A 156 -2.49 -3.09 -3.76
CA ALA A 156 -3.31 -3.77 -4.77
C ALA A 156 -4.74 -3.99 -4.27
N LEU A 157 -4.90 -4.53 -3.06
CA LEU A 157 -6.21 -4.81 -2.47
C LEU A 157 -7.06 -3.53 -2.35
N LEU A 158 -6.52 -2.48 -1.75
CA LEU A 158 -7.24 -1.21 -1.59
C LEU A 158 -7.50 -0.51 -2.93
N SER A 159 -6.69 -0.75 -3.96
CA SER A 159 -6.90 -0.16 -5.29
C SER A 159 -8.18 -0.65 -5.97
N LEU A 160 -8.66 -1.84 -5.63
CA LEU A 160 -9.94 -2.38 -6.14
C LEU A 160 -11.13 -1.51 -5.70
N PHE A 161 -11.04 -0.96 -4.48
CA PHE A 161 -12.09 -0.11 -3.92
C PHE A 161 -11.96 1.35 -4.34
N ASN A 162 -10.85 1.75 -4.96
CA ASN A 162 -10.55 3.17 -5.17
C ASN A 162 -11.59 3.90 -6.02
N ARG A 163 -12.11 3.24 -7.06
CA ARG A 163 -13.19 3.77 -7.89
C ARG A 163 -14.57 3.78 -7.20
N ALA A 164 -14.80 2.84 -6.29
CA ALA A 164 -16.05 2.71 -5.55
C ALA A 164 -16.09 3.56 -4.27
N SER A 165 -14.94 4.09 -3.83
CA SER A 165 -14.83 4.81 -2.56
C SER A 165 -15.64 6.12 -2.54
N ALA A 166 -16.11 6.47 -1.33
CA ALA A 166 -16.88 7.69 -1.11
C ALA A 166 -16.05 8.96 -1.33
N LEU A 167 -14.78 8.95 -0.93
CA LEU A 167 -13.87 10.07 -1.16
C LEU A 167 -13.31 9.98 -2.59
N GLN A 168 -13.58 10.97 -3.42
CA GLN A 168 -13.09 11.02 -4.81
C GLN A 168 -12.42 12.36 -5.11
N LEU A 169 -11.43 12.31 -6.01
CA LEU A 169 -10.84 13.51 -6.60
C LEU A 169 -11.74 13.96 -7.75
N ASN A 170 -12.18 15.21 -7.71
CA ASN A 170 -13.03 15.80 -8.74
C ASN A 170 -12.28 16.89 -9.48
N LEU A 171 -12.43 16.91 -10.80
CA LEU A 171 -11.87 17.93 -11.68
C LEU A 171 -12.99 18.85 -12.16
N ASN A 172 -12.78 20.16 -12.06
CA ASN A 172 -13.58 21.16 -12.72
C ASN A 172 -12.93 21.49 -14.05
N GLU A 173 -13.50 20.98 -15.15
CA GLU A 173 -12.95 21.13 -16.49
C GLU A 173 -12.91 22.60 -16.95
N SER A 174 -13.87 23.42 -16.51
CA SER A 174 -13.93 24.84 -16.89
C SER A 174 -12.77 25.67 -16.35
N LEU A 175 -12.14 25.24 -15.24
CA LEU A 175 -11.01 25.92 -14.63
C LEU A 175 -9.66 25.29 -15.03
N CYS A 176 -9.68 24.13 -15.69
CA CYS A 176 -8.48 23.39 -15.99
C CYS A 176 -7.82 23.85 -17.29
N THR A 177 -6.64 24.46 -17.21
CA THR A 177 -5.82 24.89 -18.37
C THR A 177 -4.87 23.80 -18.87
N GLN A 178 -4.97 22.56 -18.36
CA GLN A 178 -4.08 21.43 -18.70
C GLN A 178 -2.58 21.70 -18.54
N CYS A 179 -2.20 22.58 -17.61
CA CYS A 179 -0.82 23.00 -17.36
C CYS A 179 0.10 21.90 -16.81
N THR A 180 -0.40 20.72 -16.56
CA THR A 180 0.31 19.51 -16.04
C THR A 180 1.00 19.66 -14.67
N ALA A 181 0.85 20.79 -13.96
CA ALA A 181 1.41 21.01 -12.63
C ALA A 181 0.98 19.93 -11.61
N CYS A 182 -0.28 19.50 -11.66
CA CYS A 182 -0.80 18.41 -10.83
C CYS A 182 -0.11 17.05 -11.12
N ALA A 183 0.27 16.79 -12.37
CA ALA A 183 0.97 15.56 -12.74
C ALA A 183 2.43 15.57 -12.26
N SER A 184 3.10 16.74 -12.27
CA SER A 184 4.45 16.89 -11.74
C SER A 184 4.50 16.76 -10.22
N ALA A 185 3.46 17.21 -9.52
CA ALA A 185 3.32 17.09 -8.07
C ALA A 185 2.95 15.67 -7.61
N CYS A 186 2.47 14.81 -8.52
CA CYS A 186 1.96 13.49 -8.17
C CYS A 186 3.07 12.48 -7.87
N PRO A 187 3.18 11.93 -6.63
CA PRO A 187 4.20 10.95 -6.29
C PRO A 187 3.94 9.57 -6.92
N MET A 188 2.70 9.29 -7.32
CA MET A 188 2.32 8.05 -7.98
C MET A 188 2.52 8.08 -9.50
N GLY A 189 2.85 9.25 -10.08
CA GLY A 189 3.09 9.42 -11.51
C GLY A 189 1.85 9.23 -12.38
N ILE A 190 0.66 9.44 -11.84
CA ILE A 190 -0.60 9.53 -12.60
C ILE A 190 -0.81 10.94 -13.11
N GLN A 191 -1.76 11.12 -14.02
CA GLN A 191 -2.16 12.41 -14.56
C GLN A 191 -3.56 12.79 -13.99
N PRO A 192 -3.63 13.52 -12.85
CA PRO A 192 -4.92 13.77 -12.18
C PRO A 192 -5.91 14.58 -13.02
N HIS A 193 -5.44 15.37 -14.00
CA HIS A 193 -6.29 16.16 -14.89
C HIS A 193 -6.99 15.33 -15.98
N THR A 194 -6.49 14.11 -16.30
CA THR A 194 -7.13 13.19 -17.25
C THR A 194 -7.66 11.94 -16.56
N GLU A 195 -7.09 11.56 -15.43
CA GLU A 195 -7.28 10.29 -14.75
C GLU A 195 -7.51 10.47 -13.25
N HIS A 196 -8.50 11.29 -12.91
CA HIS A 196 -8.86 11.57 -11.53
C HIS A 196 -9.32 10.33 -10.74
N ASP A 197 -9.84 9.28 -11.42
CA ASP A 197 -10.33 8.02 -10.83
C ASP A 197 -9.35 6.84 -10.96
N ASP A 198 -8.05 7.10 -11.14
CA ASP A 198 -7.06 6.04 -11.32
C ASP A 198 -6.93 5.16 -10.06
N HIS A 199 -6.81 3.84 -10.29
CA HIS A 199 -6.60 2.85 -9.24
C HIS A 199 -5.34 3.09 -8.40
N ASN A 200 -4.35 3.81 -8.95
CA ASN A 200 -3.10 4.12 -8.27
C ASN A 200 -3.20 5.40 -7.42
N CYS A 201 -4.28 6.17 -7.50
CA CYS A 201 -4.44 7.37 -6.70
C CYS A 201 -4.50 7.04 -5.21
N ILE A 202 -3.57 7.60 -4.43
CA ILE A 202 -3.49 7.44 -2.97
C ILE A 202 -4.19 8.58 -2.20
N LYS A 203 -4.87 9.47 -2.92
CA LYS A 203 -5.65 10.59 -2.36
C LYS A 203 -4.86 11.48 -1.39
N CYS A 204 -3.56 11.67 -1.64
CA CYS A 204 -2.66 12.43 -0.76
C CYS A 204 -2.85 13.95 -0.79
N GLY A 205 -3.59 14.51 -1.76
CA GLY A 205 -3.88 15.94 -1.85
C GLY A 205 -2.85 16.78 -2.59
N ARG A 206 -1.64 16.31 -2.83
CA ARG A 206 -0.55 17.11 -3.45
C ARG A 206 -0.90 17.73 -4.81
N CYS A 207 -1.76 17.09 -5.59
CA CYS A 207 -2.25 17.64 -6.86
C CYS A 207 -3.27 18.74 -6.65
N VAL A 208 -4.01 18.74 -5.54
CA VAL A 208 -4.93 19.82 -5.16
C VAL A 208 -4.15 21.03 -4.72
N ASP A 209 -3.17 20.84 -3.82
CA ASP A 209 -2.29 21.92 -3.34
C ASP A 209 -1.44 22.52 -4.47
N GLY A 210 -1.02 21.71 -5.44
CA GLY A 210 -0.25 22.15 -6.61
C GLY A 210 -1.08 22.76 -7.73
N CYS A 211 -2.39 22.85 -7.60
CA CYS A 211 -3.28 23.41 -8.61
C CYS A 211 -3.55 24.90 -8.31
N HIS A 212 -2.84 25.80 -8.94
CA HIS A 212 -2.98 27.26 -8.74
C HIS A 212 -4.39 27.79 -9.06
N LEU A 213 -5.13 27.10 -9.92
CA LEU A 213 -6.48 27.49 -10.35
C LEU A 213 -7.59 26.85 -9.52
N GLY A 214 -7.26 26.00 -8.54
CA GLY A 214 -8.25 25.30 -7.71
C GLY A 214 -9.18 24.36 -8.51
N ALA A 215 -8.76 23.92 -9.70
CA ALA A 215 -9.56 23.06 -10.56
C ALA A 215 -9.74 21.63 -9.98
N LEU A 216 -8.85 21.19 -9.07
CA LEU A 216 -8.90 19.88 -8.43
C LEU A 216 -9.40 20.03 -6.98
N THR A 217 -10.40 19.24 -6.61
CA THR A 217 -10.97 19.24 -5.25
C THR A 217 -11.33 17.82 -4.83
N PHE A 218 -11.29 17.54 -3.52
CA PHE A 218 -11.89 16.31 -3.00
C PHE A 218 -13.38 16.51 -2.79
N ARG A 219 -14.16 15.54 -3.25
CA ARG A 219 -15.61 15.49 -3.00
C ARG A 219 -16.01 14.13 -2.46
N LEU A 220 -16.98 14.12 -1.55
CA LEU A 220 -17.70 12.92 -1.20
C LEU A 220 -18.64 12.57 -2.35
N ARG A 221 -18.57 11.34 -2.83
CA ARG A 221 -19.48 10.80 -3.84
C ARG A 221 -20.89 10.90 -3.29
N ARG A 222 -21.70 11.79 -3.83
CA ARG A 222 -23.13 11.77 -3.54
C ARG A 222 -23.68 10.46 -4.08
N LEU A 223 -24.18 9.61 -3.19
CA LEU A 223 -24.99 8.46 -3.60
C LEU A 223 -26.19 9.05 -4.36
N ARG A 224 -26.15 8.88 -5.69
CA ARG A 224 -27.25 9.31 -6.54
C ARG A 224 -28.43 8.45 -6.13
N ARG A 225 -29.37 9.00 -5.34
CA ARG A 225 -30.66 8.37 -5.11
C ARG A 225 -31.29 8.22 -6.49
N ARG A 226 -31.41 6.97 -6.94
CA ARG A 226 -32.25 6.61 -8.08
C ARG A 226 -33.69 6.71 -7.65
#